data_5105644f68ee9bd17a3bbcb26d8908d1
#
_entry.id   5105644f68ee9bd17a3bbcb26d8908d1
#
_cell.length_a   1.000
_cell.length_b   1.000
_cell.length_c   1.000
_cell.angle_alpha   90.00
_cell.angle_beta   90.00
_cell.angle_gamma   90.00
#
_symmetry.space_group_name_H-M   'P 1'
#
loop_
_entity.id
_entity.type
_entity.pdbx_description
1 polymer ?
#
loop_
_entity_poly.entity_id
_entity_poly.type
_entity_poly.pdbx_seq_one_letter_code
_entity_poly.pdbx_strand_id
1 'polypeptide(L)'
;MTKPEALPSQVLIKEAMLDLLKGSTDGLHIKDIESGVAKRLSLSKPQMEIIHKGKRTMLGYKLAWARSAAKKEGLIESTRSSFWKIVN
;
A
#
# COMPACT_ATOMS: atom_id res chain seq x y z
N MET A 1 8.53 7.68 27.35
CA MET A 1 7.46 8.33 26.65
C MET A 1 7.27 7.73 25.26
N THR A 2 6.07 7.42 24.94
CA THR A 2 5.77 6.80 23.66
C THR A 2 5.60 7.86 22.60
N LYS A 3 6.25 7.67 21.47
CA LYS A 3 5.99 8.53 20.32
C LYS A 3 4.59 8.26 19.80
N PRO A 4 3.96 9.27 19.18
CA PRO A 4 2.73 9.01 18.45
C PRO A 4 3.00 7.91 17.44
N GLU A 5 2.05 7.03 17.26
CA GLU A 5 2.19 5.98 16.27
C GLU A 5 2.35 6.60 14.89
N ALA A 6 3.40 6.20 14.20
CA ALA A 6 3.68 6.67 12.85
C ALA A 6 3.68 5.49 11.91
N LEU A 7 3.45 5.77 10.64
CA LEU A 7 3.48 4.72 9.63
C LEU A 7 4.94 4.33 9.34
N PRO A 8 5.16 3.09 8.90
CA PRO A 8 6.48 2.67 8.43
C PRO A 8 6.95 3.54 7.27
N SER A 9 8.23 3.41 6.94
CA SER A 9 8.80 4.18 5.85
C SER A 9 8.14 3.82 4.51
N GLN A 10 8.27 4.72 3.54
CA GLN A 10 7.74 4.50 2.21
C GLN A 10 8.31 3.24 1.57
N VAL A 11 9.60 2.96 1.84
CA VAL A 11 10.26 1.77 1.31
C VAL A 11 9.60 0.49 1.83
N LEU A 12 9.34 0.43 3.14
CA LEU A 12 8.70 -0.75 3.73
C LEU A 12 7.29 -0.94 3.20
N ILE A 13 6.56 0.14 3.02
CA ILE A 13 5.20 0.07 2.48
C ILE A 13 5.23 -0.45 1.06
N LYS A 14 6.15 0.04 0.25
CA LYS A 14 6.29 -0.42 -1.14
C LYS A 14 6.67 -1.90 -1.20
N GLU A 15 7.62 -2.33 -0.37
CA GLU A 15 8.04 -3.73 -0.34
C GLU A 15 6.90 -4.64 0.09
N ALA A 16 6.15 -4.24 1.10
CA ALA A 16 5.00 -5.01 1.57
C ALA A 16 3.95 -5.14 0.46
N MET A 17 3.72 -4.05 -0.27
CA MET A 17 2.78 -4.06 -1.39
C MET A 17 3.24 -5.03 -2.48
N LEU A 18 4.51 -4.98 -2.85
CA LEU A 18 5.05 -5.86 -3.88
C LEU A 18 4.98 -7.32 -3.47
N ASP A 19 5.32 -7.62 -2.23
CA ASP A 19 5.24 -8.99 -1.71
C ASP A 19 3.80 -9.50 -1.73
N LEU A 20 2.87 -8.63 -1.36
CA LEU A 20 1.46 -8.98 -1.38
C LEU A 20 0.99 -9.31 -2.80
N LEU A 21 1.38 -8.47 -3.76
CA LEU A 21 0.98 -8.66 -5.15
C LEU A 21 1.61 -9.89 -5.78
N LYS A 22 2.82 -10.26 -5.34
CA LYS A 22 3.46 -11.48 -5.82
C LYS A 22 2.65 -12.72 -5.51
N GLY A 23 1.88 -12.69 -4.42
CA GLY A 23 1.02 -13.80 -4.06
C GLY A 23 -0.36 -13.77 -4.69
N SER A 24 -0.63 -12.77 -5.53
CA SER A 24 -1.97 -12.56 -6.10
C SER A 24 -1.85 -12.37 -7.61
N THR A 25 -1.76 -13.48 -8.32
CA THR A 25 -1.51 -13.46 -9.77
C THR A 25 -2.58 -12.72 -10.57
N ASP A 26 -3.83 -12.72 -10.08
CA ASP A 26 -4.92 -12.04 -10.76
C ASP A 26 -5.00 -10.55 -10.42
N GLY A 27 -4.14 -10.10 -9.51
CA GLY A 27 -4.15 -8.72 -9.08
C GLY A 27 -5.07 -8.48 -7.90
N LEU A 28 -4.99 -7.29 -7.34
CA LEU A 28 -5.78 -6.90 -6.18
C LEU A 28 -6.35 -5.51 -6.36
N HIS A 29 -7.55 -5.32 -5.83
CA HIS A 29 -8.16 -4.00 -5.73
C HIS A 29 -7.35 -3.15 -4.74
N ILE A 30 -7.35 -1.83 -4.94
CA ILE A 30 -6.57 -0.93 -4.06
C ILE A 30 -6.96 -1.07 -2.59
N LYS A 31 -8.23 -1.35 -2.30
CA LYS A 31 -8.65 -1.56 -0.91
C LYS A 31 -8.08 -2.84 -0.32
N ASP A 32 -7.96 -3.87 -1.13
CA ASP A 32 -7.36 -5.13 -0.69
C ASP A 32 -5.86 -4.98 -0.51
N ILE A 33 -5.24 -4.16 -1.35
CA ILE A 33 -3.82 -3.85 -1.19
C ILE A 33 -3.60 -3.13 0.13
N GLU A 34 -4.43 -2.14 0.42
CA GLU A 34 -4.31 -1.38 1.67
C GLU A 34 -4.47 -2.28 2.88
N SER A 35 -5.51 -3.11 2.89
CA SER A 35 -5.75 -4.04 3.99
C SER A 35 -4.63 -5.06 4.15
N GLY A 36 -4.16 -5.60 3.03
CA GLY A 36 -3.10 -6.59 3.06
C GLY A 36 -1.77 -6.03 3.51
N VAL A 37 -1.43 -4.82 3.08
CA VAL A 37 -0.21 -4.15 3.52
C VAL A 37 -0.28 -3.84 5.01
N ALA A 38 -1.43 -3.34 5.47
CA ALA A 38 -1.61 -3.05 6.90
C ALA A 38 -1.41 -4.31 7.72
N LYS A 39 -1.91 -5.44 7.25
CA LYS A 39 -1.77 -6.71 7.95
C LYS A 39 -0.33 -7.19 7.96
N ARG A 40 0.36 -7.11 6.82
CA ARG A 40 1.76 -7.53 6.73
C ARG A 40 2.67 -6.73 7.64
N LEU A 41 2.40 -5.44 7.77
CA LEU A 41 3.22 -4.54 8.58
C LEU A 41 2.71 -4.43 10.01
N SER A 42 1.68 -5.21 10.35
CA SER A 42 1.08 -5.22 11.69
C SER A 42 0.69 -3.83 12.16
N LEU A 43 0.10 -3.06 11.27
CA LEU A 43 -0.32 -1.70 11.60
C LEU A 43 -1.49 -1.74 12.58
N SER A 44 -1.44 -0.86 13.57
CA SER A 44 -2.53 -0.73 14.52
C SER A 44 -3.67 0.07 13.87
N LYS A 45 -4.85 -0.03 14.49
CA LYS A 45 -5.99 0.73 14.01
C LYS A 45 -5.72 2.24 14.00
N PRO A 46 -5.13 2.82 15.07
CA PRO A 46 -4.76 4.23 15.02
C PRO A 46 -3.84 4.58 13.87
N GLN A 47 -2.87 3.71 13.55
CA GLN A 47 -1.97 3.96 12.42
C GLN A 47 -2.73 3.99 11.10
N MET A 48 -3.70 3.08 10.93
CA MET A 48 -4.48 3.02 9.70
C MET A 48 -5.43 4.21 9.56
N GLU A 49 -5.77 4.85 10.67
CA GLU A 49 -6.72 5.95 10.68
C GLU A 49 -6.06 7.34 10.60
N ILE A 50 -4.74 7.40 10.53
CA ILE A 50 -4.06 8.68 10.38
C ILE A 50 -4.52 9.34 9.08
N ILE A 51 -5.04 10.55 9.21
CA ILE A 51 -5.57 11.30 8.05
C ILE A 51 -4.45 12.13 7.43
N HIS A 52 -4.32 12.02 6.12
CA HIS A 52 -3.37 12.83 5.38
C HIS A 52 -4.03 14.17 4.99
N LYS A 53 -5.18 14.08 4.34
CA LYS A 53 -5.87 15.27 3.89
C LYS A 53 -7.32 14.91 3.58
N GLY A 54 -8.24 15.69 4.10
CA GLY A 54 -9.66 15.42 3.90
C GLY A 54 -10.02 14.03 4.41
N LYS A 55 -10.56 13.19 3.55
CA LYS A 55 -10.93 11.82 3.90
C LYS A 55 -9.85 10.80 3.59
N ARG A 56 -8.75 11.24 3.00
CA ARG A 56 -7.69 10.35 2.59
C ARG A 56 -6.77 10.02 3.74
N THR A 57 -6.55 8.74 4.00
CA THR A 57 -5.63 8.33 5.05
C THR A 57 -4.20 8.46 4.58
N MET A 58 -3.27 8.59 5.53
CA MET A 58 -1.85 8.65 5.20
C MET A 58 -1.38 7.34 4.56
N LEU A 59 -1.90 6.21 5.04
CA LEU A 59 -1.56 4.92 4.43
C LEU A 59 -2.00 4.88 2.97
N GLY A 60 -3.22 5.31 2.68
CA GLY A 60 -3.71 5.36 1.30
C GLY A 60 -2.86 6.26 0.42
N TYR A 61 -2.45 7.41 0.96
CA TYR A 61 -1.58 8.34 0.25
C TYR A 61 -0.22 7.71 -0.05
N LYS A 62 0.39 7.08 0.96
CA LYS A 62 1.69 6.43 0.77
C LYS A 62 1.61 5.27 -0.20
N LEU A 63 0.51 4.52 -0.18
CA LEU A 63 0.31 3.43 -1.14
C LEU A 63 0.11 3.94 -2.56
N ALA A 64 -0.55 5.09 -2.74
CA ALA A 64 -0.67 5.68 -4.06
C ALA A 64 0.70 6.02 -4.62
N TRP A 65 1.58 6.58 -3.78
CA TRP A 65 2.96 6.85 -4.17
C TRP A 65 3.72 5.56 -4.50
N ALA A 66 3.51 4.52 -3.69
CA ALA A 66 4.16 3.24 -3.92
C ALA A 66 3.72 2.64 -5.26
N ARG A 67 2.43 2.71 -5.56
CA ARG A 67 1.92 2.21 -6.85
C ARG A 67 2.50 2.99 -8.02
N SER A 68 2.54 4.32 -7.92
CA SER A 68 3.11 5.15 -8.98
C SER A 68 4.58 4.82 -9.20
N ALA A 69 5.35 4.70 -8.13
CA ALA A 69 6.77 4.38 -8.24
C ALA A 69 6.98 2.99 -8.84
N ALA A 70 6.24 1.99 -8.37
CA ALA A 70 6.39 0.63 -8.86
C ALA A 70 5.95 0.51 -10.33
N LYS A 71 4.91 1.23 -10.71
CA LYS A 71 4.47 1.26 -12.10
C LYS A 71 5.55 1.87 -12.98
N LYS A 72 6.14 2.97 -12.55
CA LYS A 72 7.18 3.65 -13.29
C LYS A 72 8.40 2.75 -13.47
N GLU A 73 8.68 1.92 -12.48
CA GLU A 73 9.78 0.96 -12.53
C GLU A 73 9.45 -0.29 -13.34
N GLY A 74 8.22 -0.42 -13.80
CA GLY A 74 7.80 -1.58 -14.57
C GLY A 74 7.51 -2.81 -13.74
N LEU A 75 7.33 -2.66 -12.43
CA LEU A 75 7.12 -3.78 -11.52
C LEU A 75 5.66 -4.21 -11.39
N ILE A 76 4.75 -3.27 -11.58
CA ILE A 76 3.31 -3.54 -11.51
C ILE A 76 2.59 -2.86 -12.65
N GLU A 77 1.39 -3.34 -12.93
CA GLU A 77 0.55 -2.72 -13.95
C GLU A 77 -0.90 -2.73 -13.49
N SER A 78 -1.67 -1.79 -14.03
CA SER A 78 -3.09 -1.73 -13.77
C SER A 78 -3.81 -2.64 -14.77
N THR A 79 -4.59 -3.59 -14.28
CA THR A 79 -5.33 -4.50 -15.15
C THR A 79 -6.68 -3.93 -15.53
N ARG A 80 -7.26 -3.14 -14.63
CA ARG A 80 -8.52 -2.43 -14.84
C ARG A 80 -8.63 -1.39 -13.73
N SER A 81 -9.68 -0.59 -13.75
CA SER A 81 -9.85 0.47 -12.77
C SER A 81 -9.65 -0.04 -11.35
N SER A 82 -8.74 0.55 -10.62
CA SER A 82 -8.46 0.25 -9.21
C SER A 82 -7.90 -1.14 -8.93
N PHE A 83 -7.49 -1.89 -9.96
CA PHE A 83 -6.85 -3.21 -9.80
C PHE A 83 -5.41 -3.15 -10.32
N TRP A 84 -4.52 -3.80 -9.56
CA TRP A 84 -3.08 -3.83 -9.87
C TRP A 84 -2.53 -5.23 -9.72
N LYS A 85 -1.55 -5.56 -10.53
CA LYS A 85 -0.87 -6.85 -10.42
C LYS A 85 0.61 -6.71 -10.74
N ILE A 86 1.38 -7.71 -10.34
CA ILE A 86 2.81 -7.80 -10.64
C ILE A 86 2.99 -8.03 -12.14
N VAL A 87 3.96 -7.35 -12.72
CA VAL A 87 4.39 -7.60 -14.09
C VAL A 87 5.39 -8.75 -14.05
N ASN A 88 5.15 -9.75 -14.85
CA ASN A 88 6.07 -10.88 -14.96
C ASN A 88 6.94 -10.77 -16.20
#